data_888966191204392c53446fe3623c3f73
#
_entry.id   888966191204392c53446fe3623c3f73
#
_cell.length_a   1.000
_cell.length_b   1.000
_cell.length_c   1.000
_cell.angle_alpha   90.00
_cell.angle_beta   90.00
_cell.angle_gamma   90.00
#
_symmetry.space_group_name_H-M   'P 1'
#
loop_
_entity.id
_entity.type
_entity.pdbx_description
1 polymer ?
#
loop_
_entity_poly.entity_id
_entity_poly.type
_entity_poly.pdbx_seq_one_letter_code
_entity_poly.pdbx_strand_id
1 'polypeptide(L)'
;MANFVLVHGAAHGAWCWSRVLPMLRAKGHEVVAVDLPGNGSVGDCTPLDQVDLGCYVHHVCSLLDQFESPVVLVGHSLGGLTISQAGELRPDKISTLVYLSALLLQPGEAFRSVMSDDPKRIRQGLERDSWAISDDLAYVTFHADMARDRFYNDCSPEDVDWALGLLVPQPTGPLMGPLEITKANFGRIPRVYIECLQDQAVLPEMQKAMYAAMPCQQVLSLNTGHSPFLSNPRGLGDDLLSLV
;
A
#
# COMPACT_ATOMS: atom_id res chain seq x y z
N MET A 1 9.43 -2.39 -22.63
CA MET A 1 8.96 -3.46 -21.73
C MET A 1 9.49 -3.11 -20.35
N ALA A 2 8.63 -3.01 -19.35
CA ALA A 2 9.01 -2.70 -17.97
C ALA A 2 8.52 -3.82 -17.04
N ASN A 3 9.11 -3.90 -15.85
CA ASN A 3 8.72 -4.84 -14.82
C ASN A 3 7.96 -4.08 -13.72
N PHE A 4 6.84 -4.61 -13.25
CA PHE A 4 6.05 -4.05 -12.16
C PHE A 4 5.99 -5.03 -10.99
N VAL A 5 6.17 -4.51 -9.79
CA VAL A 5 5.89 -5.23 -8.54
C VAL A 5 4.84 -4.44 -7.77
N LEU A 6 3.70 -5.08 -7.47
CA LEU A 6 2.53 -4.44 -6.86
C LEU A 6 2.35 -4.97 -5.44
N VAL A 7 2.43 -4.05 -4.47
CA VAL A 7 2.37 -4.33 -3.03
C VAL A 7 1.05 -3.80 -2.48
N HIS A 8 0.27 -4.67 -1.86
CA HIS A 8 -1.04 -4.34 -1.30
C HIS A 8 -0.96 -3.56 0.03
N GLY A 9 -2.09 -3.00 0.46
CA GLY A 9 -2.29 -2.32 1.73
C GLY A 9 -2.64 -3.27 2.89
N ALA A 10 -3.02 -2.67 4.03
CA ALA A 10 -3.42 -3.42 5.21
C ALA A 10 -4.59 -4.37 4.94
N ALA A 11 -4.55 -5.56 5.52
CA ALA A 11 -5.59 -6.60 5.46
C ALA A 11 -5.94 -7.11 4.04
N HIS A 12 -5.29 -6.61 3.01
CA HIS A 12 -5.46 -7.05 1.62
C HIS A 12 -4.46 -8.15 1.26
N GLY A 13 -4.51 -8.59 0.01
CA GLY A 13 -3.57 -9.52 -0.61
C GLY A 13 -3.38 -9.19 -2.09
N ALA A 14 -2.61 -10.00 -2.80
CA ALA A 14 -2.37 -9.85 -4.25
C ALA A 14 -3.66 -9.80 -5.07
N TRP A 15 -4.74 -10.37 -4.55
CA TRP A 15 -6.07 -10.38 -5.17
C TRP A 15 -6.59 -8.99 -5.54
N CYS A 16 -6.25 -7.95 -4.76
CA CYS A 16 -6.73 -6.60 -5.03
C CYS A 16 -6.27 -6.08 -6.40
N TRP A 17 -5.15 -6.56 -6.93
CA TRP A 17 -4.62 -6.18 -8.23
C TRP A 17 -5.17 -6.99 -9.41
N SER A 18 -6.09 -7.94 -9.16
CA SER A 18 -6.57 -8.91 -10.17
C SER A 18 -7.12 -8.27 -11.44
N ARG A 19 -7.68 -7.06 -11.38
CA ARG A 19 -8.22 -6.33 -12.53
C ARG A 19 -7.17 -5.48 -13.26
N VAL A 20 -6.10 -5.08 -12.57
CA VAL A 20 -5.01 -4.26 -13.13
C VAL A 20 -3.95 -5.11 -13.81
N LEU A 21 -3.60 -6.26 -13.21
CA LEU A 21 -2.61 -7.20 -13.74
C LEU A 21 -2.79 -7.53 -15.23
N PRO A 22 -3.99 -7.94 -15.70
CA PRO A 22 -4.20 -8.30 -17.11
C PRO A 22 -3.95 -7.12 -18.06
N MET A 23 -4.25 -5.90 -17.61
CA MET A 23 -4.10 -4.69 -18.43
C MET A 23 -2.61 -4.38 -18.68
N LEU A 24 -1.78 -4.44 -17.64
CA LEU A 24 -0.34 -4.22 -17.76
C LEU A 24 0.32 -5.34 -18.57
N ARG A 25 -0.07 -6.59 -18.32
CA ARG A 25 0.43 -7.76 -19.08
C ARG A 25 0.07 -7.71 -20.56
N ALA A 26 -1.13 -7.24 -20.91
CA ALA A 26 -1.58 -7.09 -22.29
C ALA A 26 -0.74 -6.06 -23.09
N LYS A 27 -0.01 -5.17 -22.40
CA LYS A 27 0.94 -4.21 -22.99
C LYS A 27 2.38 -4.76 -23.04
N GLY A 28 2.59 -6.03 -22.69
CA GLY A 28 3.88 -6.70 -22.77
C GLY A 28 4.78 -6.47 -21.55
N HIS A 29 4.23 -5.99 -20.44
CA HIS A 29 4.97 -5.82 -19.20
C HIS A 29 4.98 -7.12 -18.36
N GLU A 30 6.07 -7.35 -17.65
CA GLU A 30 6.12 -8.37 -16.61
C GLU A 30 5.55 -7.77 -15.32
N VAL A 31 4.56 -8.45 -14.72
CA VAL A 31 3.85 -7.90 -13.55
C VAL A 31 3.65 -8.98 -12.50
N VAL A 32 4.10 -8.68 -11.29
CA VAL A 32 3.93 -9.52 -10.11
C VAL A 32 3.17 -8.73 -9.04
N ALA A 33 2.07 -9.28 -8.53
CA ALA A 33 1.44 -8.82 -7.32
C ALA A 33 1.83 -9.76 -6.18
N VAL A 34 2.22 -9.22 -5.04
CA VAL A 34 2.71 -10.00 -3.91
C VAL A 34 1.62 -10.21 -2.86
N ASP A 35 1.63 -11.36 -2.20
CA ASP A 35 1.02 -11.55 -0.90
C ASP A 35 2.10 -11.38 0.17
N LEU A 36 1.93 -10.40 1.05
CA LEU A 36 2.90 -10.14 2.12
C LEU A 36 2.75 -11.20 3.23
N PRO A 37 3.82 -11.55 3.95
CA PRO A 37 3.77 -12.51 5.06
C PRO A 37 2.65 -12.19 6.07
N GLY A 38 1.90 -13.21 6.50
CA GLY A 38 0.77 -13.04 7.41
C GLY A 38 -0.51 -12.47 6.77
N ASN A 39 -0.53 -12.23 5.46
CA ASN A 39 -1.71 -11.74 4.73
C ASN A 39 -2.45 -12.84 3.96
N GLY A 40 -2.32 -14.10 4.41
CA GLY A 40 -3.26 -15.17 4.06
C GLY A 40 -3.02 -15.86 2.74
N SER A 41 -1.84 -15.74 2.13
CA SER A 41 -1.50 -16.57 0.96
C SER A 41 -1.46 -18.07 1.32
N VAL A 42 -1.84 -18.90 0.36
CA VAL A 42 -1.78 -20.36 0.53
C VAL A 42 -0.35 -20.79 0.84
N GLY A 43 -0.14 -21.37 2.02
CA GLY A 43 1.17 -21.85 2.48
C GLY A 43 1.95 -20.88 3.37
N ASP A 44 1.47 -19.67 3.58
CA ASP A 44 2.03 -18.78 4.60
C ASP A 44 1.55 -19.22 5.99
N CYS A 45 2.48 -19.75 6.78
CA CYS A 45 2.25 -20.18 8.17
C CYS A 45 2.96 -19.27 9.17
N THR A 46 3.38 -18.07 8.76
CA THR A 46 4.10 -17.15 9.65
C THR A 46 3.14 -16.69 10.76
N PRO A 47 3.46 -16.92 12.05
CA PRO A 47 2.65 -16.41 13.15
C PRO A 47 2.55 -14.90 13.10
N LEU A 48 1.34 -14.34 13.27
CA LEU A 48 1.10 -12.91 13.09
C LEU A 48 1.86 -12.02 14.07
N ASP A 49 2.15 -12.53 15.27
CA ASP A 49 2.98 -11.88 16.30
C ASP A 49 4.47 -11.79 15.93
N GLN A 50 4.91 -12.54 14.91
CA GLN A 50 6.30 -12.53 14.42
C GLN A 50 6.46 -11.73 13.13
N VAL A 51 5.37 -11.19 12.57
CA VAL A 51 5.41 -10.40 11.35
C VAL A 51 5.64 -8.93 11.69
N ASP A 52 6.75 -8.39 11.27
CA ASP A 52 7.10 -6.97 11.36
C ASP A 52 7.31 -6.35 9.96
N LEU A 53 7.68 -5.07 9.91
CA LEU A 53 7.98 -4.39 8.65
C LEU A 53 9.19 -5.03 7.95
N GLY A 54 10.17 -5.52 8.71
CA GLY A 54 11.33 -6.23 8.17
C GLY A 54 10.94 -7.48 7.39
N CYS A 55 9.97 -8.26 7.88
CA CYS A 55 9.44 -9.43 7.17
C CYS A 55 8.86 -9.04 5.81
N TYR A 56 8.05 -7.99 5.75
CA TYR A 56 7.49 -7.47 4.50
C TYR A 56 8.57 -7.02 3.53
N VAL A 57 9.52 -6.25 4.04
CA VAL A 57 10.63 -5.70 3.25
C VAL A 57 11.53 -6.80 2.70
N HIS A 58 11.90 -7.79 3.51
CA HIS A 58 12.71 -8.92 3.05
C HIS A 58 12.00 -9.72 1.96
N HIS A 59 10.69 -9.94 2.11
CA HIS A 59 9.90 -10.63 1.10
C HIS A 59 9.93 -9.88 -0.25
N VAL A 60 9.67 -8.56 -0.23
CA VAL A 60 9.72 -7.72 -1.43
C VAL A 60 11.13 -7.66 -2.00
N CYS A 61 12.18 -7.47 -1.17
CA CYS A 61 13.57 -7.44 -1.63
C CYS A 61 13.99 -8.75 -2.29
N SER A 62 13.58 -9.91 -1.73
CA SER A 62 13.87 -11.22 -2.31
C SER A 62 13.24 -11.40 -3.69
N LEU A 63 12.05 -10.81 -3.91
CA LEU A 63 11.43 -10.77 -5.23
C LEU A 63 12.17 -9.82 -6.17
N LEU A 64 12.53 -8.61 -5.72
CA LEU A 64 13.29 -7.64 -6.52
C LEU A 64 14.63 -8.20 -7.00
N ASP A 65 15.29 -9.01 -6.18
CA ASP A 65 16.57 -9.64 -6.52
C ASP A 65 16.46 -10.63 -7.70
N GLN A 66 15.26 -11.14 -8.01
CA GLN A 66 15.01 -12.06 -9.13
C GLN A 66 14.92 -11.33 -10.48
N PHE A 67 14.67 -10.03 -10.50
CA PHE A 67 14.61 -9.26 -11.74
C PHE A 67 16.01 -8.84 -12.21
N GLU A 68 16.28 -9.02 -13.50
CA GLU A 68 17.53 -8.57 -14.13
C GLU A 68 17.57 -7.05 -14.31
N SER A 69 16.41 -6.43 -14.56
CA SER A 69 16.26 -4.98 -14.76
C SER A 69 15.47 -4.35 -13.61
N PRO A 70 15.71 -3.06 -13.31
CA PRO A 70 14.96 -2.36 -12.27
C PRO A 70 13.46 -2.35 -12.55
N VAL A 71 12.67 -2.43 -11.47
CA VAL A 71 11.21 -2.50 -11.54
C VAL A 71 10.54 -1.16 -11.19
N VAL A 72 9.32 -0.95 -11.65
CA VAL A 72 8.39 0.01 -11.07
C VAL A 72 7.74 -0.67 -9.85
N LEU A 73 8.06 -0.18 -8.66
CA LEU A 73 7.56 -0.74 -7.40
C LEU A 73 6.39 0.10 -6.89
N VAL A 74 5.20 -0.49 -6.90
CA VAL A 74 3.94 0.17 -6.54
C VAL A 74 3.51 -0.27 -5.15
N GLY A 75 3.23 0.66 -4.25
CA GLY A 75 2.67 0.39 -2.92
C GLY A 75 1.34 1.08 -2.74
N HIS A 76 0.32 0.33 -2.33
CA HIS A 76 -0.97 0.86 -1.98
C HIS A 76 -1.09 1.03 -0.46
N SER A 77 -1.62 2.15 0.01
CA SER A 77 -1.97 2.36 1.43
C SER A 77 -0.77 2.06 2.36
N LEU A 78 -0.90 1.12 3.30
CA LEU A 78 0.18 0.66 4.17
C LEU A 78 1.40 0.14 3.39
N GLY A 79 1.21 -0.42 2.20
CA GLY A 79 2.29 -0.87 1.31
C GLY A 79 3.32 0.21 1.00
N GLY A 80 2.98 1.49 1.18
CA GLY A 80 3.91 2.61 1.06
C GLY A 80 5.10 2.52 2.02
N LEU A 81 4.90 2.00 3.25
CA LEU A 81 5.99 1.76 4.20
C LEU A 81 6.95 0.68 3.70
N THR A 82 6.37 -0.41 3.19
CA THR A 82 7.14 -1.55 2.65
C THR A 82 8.00 -1.13 1.47
N ILE A 83 7.41 -0.40 0.49
CA ILE A 83 8.17 0.03 -0.69
C ILE A 83 9.23 1.09 -0.37
N SER A 84 8.97 1.95 0.61
CA SER A 84 9.95 2.93 1.08
C SER A 84 11.18 2.26 1.66
N GLN A 85 10.98 1.32 2.57
CA GLN A 85 12.08 0.60 3.22
C GLN A 85 12.77 -0.39 2.26
N ALA A 86 12.04 -1.00 1.30
CA ALA A 86 12.64 -1.78 0.22
C ALA A 86 13.50 -0.90 -0.70
N GLY A 87 13.07 0.33 -0.97
CA GLY A 87 13.84 1.34 -1.70
C GLY A 87 15.14 1.72 -1.01
N GLU A 88 15.18 1.74 0.32
CA GLU A 88 16.42 1.93 1.07
C GLU A 88 17.40 0.76 0.88
N LEU A 89 16.88 -0.48 0.91
CA LEU A 89 17.72 -1.68 0.86
C LEU A 89 18.11 -2.10 -0.56
N ARG A 90 17.32 -1.77 -1.58
CA ARG A 90 17.51 -2.17 -2.99
C ARG A 90 17.32 -1.00 -3.96
N PRO A 91 17.98 0.14 -3.75
CA PRO A 91 17.74 1.33 -4.57
C PRO A 91 18.07 1.13 -6.06
N ASP A 92 19.01 0.22 -6.38
CA ASP A 92 19.41 -0.07 -7.77
C ASP A 92 18.46 -1.03 -8.50
N LYS A 93 17.57 -1.69 -7.76
CA LYS A 93 16.55 -2.60 -8.30
C LYS A 93 15.21 -1.91 -8.61
N ILE A 94 15.11 -0.61 -8.33
CA ILE A 94 13.86 0.15 -8.45
C ILE A 94 14.08 1.34 -9.37
N SER A 95 13.35 1.38 -10.48
CA SER A 95 13.36 2.52 -11.42
C SER A 95 12.47 3.65 -10.94
N THR A 96 11.34 3.32 -10.31
CA THR A 96 10.35 4.28 -9.80
C THR A 96 9.59 3.69 -8.63
N LEU A 97 9.43 4.45 -7.56
CA LEU A 97 8.51 4.16 -6.46
C LEU A 97 7.17 4.84 -6.75
N VAL A 98 6.07 4.08 -6.74
CA VAL A 98 4.72 4.61 -6.97
C VAL A 98 3.88 4.42 -5.71
N TYR A 99 3.40 5.51 -5.16
CA TYR A 99 2.55 5.57 -3.98
C TYR A 99 1.10 5.74 -4.40
N LEU A 100 0.31 4.68 -4.38
CA LEU A 100 -1.12 4.71 -4.69
C LEU A 100 -1.90 4.94 -3.40
N SER A 101 -2.37 6.16 -3.19
CA SER A 101 -3.06 6.56 -1.94
C SER A 101 -2.37 5.97 -0.69
N ALA A 102 -1.03 6.08 -0.65
CA ALA A 102 -0.18 5.31 0.23
C ALA A 102 0.57 6.19 1.24
N LEU A 103 1.04 5.55 2.30
CA LEU A 103 1.83 6.18 3.34
C LEU A 103 3.24 6.49 2.81
N LEU A 104 3.51 7.77 2.59
CA LEU A 104 4.82 8.31 2.23
C LEU A 104 5.35 9.11 3.43
N LEU A 105 5.96 8.41 4.38
CA LEU A 105 6.42 8.98 5.63
C LEU A 105 7.86 9.50 5.54
N GLN A 106 8.20 10.45 6.40
CA GLN A 106 9.54 10.98 6.53
C GLN A 106 10.47 10.00 7.29
N PRO A 107 11.81 10.15 7.16
CA PRO A 107 12.74 9.34 7.95
C PRO A 107 12.45 9.46 9.46
N GLY A 108 12.39 8.33 10.15
CA GLY A 108 12.11 8.26 11.58
C GLY A 108 10.63 8.29 11.98
N GLU A 109 9.73 8.56 11.04
CA GLU A 109 8.29 8.46 11.29
C GLU A 109 7.81 7.01 11.24
N ALA A 110 6.80 6.69 12.06
CA ALA A 110 6.09 5.43 12.07
C ALA A 110 4.60 5.67 11.77
N PHE A 111 3.88 4.64 11.31
CA PHE A 111 2.44 4.73 11.10
C PHE A 111 1.70 5.32 12.30
N ARG A 112 2.05 4.89 13.50
CA ARG A 112 1.44 5.35 14.74
C ARG A 112 1.58 6.86 14.96
N SER A 113 2.71 7.47 14.60
CA SER A 113 2.93 8.91 14.80
C SER A 113 2.06 9.75 13.87
N VAL A 114 1.82 9.28 12.64
CA VAL A 114 1.02 10.00 11.65
C VAL A 114 -0.49 9.84 11.91
N MET A 115 -0.89 8.71 12.47
CA MET A 115 -2.31 8.44 12.77
C MET A 115 -2.80 9.06 14.08
N SER A 116 -1.89 9.29 15.06
CA SER A 116 -2.25 9.83 16.38
C SER A 116 -2.44 11.34 16.43
N ASP A 117 -1.87 12.07 15.47
CA ASP A 117 -1.80 13.54 15.52
C ASP A 117 -2.85 14.27 14.68
N ASP A 118 -3.78 13.56 14.02
CA ASP A 118 -4.89 14.21 13.31
C ASP A 118 -6.11 14.43 14.23
N PRO A 119 -6.34 15.69 14.71
CA PRO A 119 -7.47 16.02 15.59
C PRO A 119 -8.83 15.75 14.94
N LYS A 120 -8.91 15.74 13.59
CA LYS A 120 -10.14 15.44 12.86
C LYS A 120 -10.44 13.95 12.90
N ARG A 121 -9.41 13.10 12.82
CA ARG A 121 -9.55 11.64 12.95
C ARG A 121 -9.95 11.23 14.36
N ILE A 122 -9.39 11.89 15.39
CA ILE A 122 -9.81 11.72 16.78
C ILE A 122 -11.29 12.08 16.93
N ARG A 123 -11.76 13.15 16.26
CA ARG A 123 -13.15 13.60 16.30
C ARG A 123 -14.12 12.80 15.41
N GLN A 124 -13.63 12.18 14.34
CA GLN A 124 -14.44 11.39 13.40
C GLN A 124 -14.53 9.91 13.79
N GLY A 125 -14.06 9.56 15.02
CA GLY A 125 -14.21 8.20 15.51
C GLY A 125 -13.46 7.16 14.66
N LEU A 126 -12.17 7.41 14.36
CA LEU A 126 -11.22 6.31 14.22
C LEU A 126 -11.10 5.56 15.55
N GLU A 127 -12.10 5.79 16.35
CA GLU A 127 -12.36 5.27 17.65
C GLU A 127 -12.58 3.77 17.55
N ARG A 128 -12.25 3.15 18.63
CA ARG A 128 -12.37 1.75 19.08
C ARG A 128 -13.41 0.84 18.41
N ASP A 129 -14.36 1.38 17.66
CA ASP A 129 -15.45 0.63 17.01
C ASP A 129 -15.18 0.34 15.51
N SER A 130 -14.07 0.83 14.93
CA SER A 130 -13.76 0.62 13.51
C SER A 130 -12.90 -0.61 13.25
N TRP A 131 -12.20 -1.09 14.26
CA TRP A 131 -11.29 -2.23 14.21
C TRP A 131 -11.11 -2.85 15.60
N ALA A 132 -10.81 -4.13 15.65
CA ALA A 132 -10.54 -4.86 16.86
C ALA A 132 -9.07 -5.29 16.90
N ILE A 133 -8.41 -5.10 18.04
CA ILE A 133 -7.08 -5.68 18.31
C ILE A 133 -7.28 -7.02 18.99
N SER A 134 -6.47 -8.03 18.60
CA SER A 134 -6.40 -9.31 19.31
C SER A 134 -5.89 -9.14 20.74
N ASP A 135 -6.27 -10.05 21.64
CA ASP A 135 -5.91 -9.98 23.07
C ASP A 135 -4.37 -9.99 23.28
N ASP A 136 -3.63 -10.67 22.41
CA ASP A 136 -2.18 -10.75 22.40
C ASP A 136 -1.51 -9.59 21.66
N LEU A 137 -2.27 -8.64 21.13
CA LEU A 137 -1.83 -7.50 20.33
C LEU A 137 -1.12 -7.87 19.01
N ALA A 138 -1.26 -9.09 18.54
CA ALA A 138 -0.57 -9.61 17.36
C ALA A 138 -1.12 -9.06 16.05
N TYR A 139 -2.42 -8.81 16.00
CA TYR A 139 -3.08 -8.34 14.77
C TYR A 139 -4.30 -7.46 15.05
N VAL A 140 -4.73 -6.76 14.01
CA VAL A 140 -6.01 -6.04 13.97
C VAL A 140 -6.91 -6.64 12.89
N THR A 141 -8.23 -6.63 13.16
CA THR A 141 -9.27 -6.93 12.19
C THR A 141 -10.13 -5.70 11.97
N PHE A 142 -10.54 -5.45 10.74
CA PHE A 142 -11.40 -4.34 10.39
C PHE A 142 -12.86 -4.76 10.36
N HIS A 143 -13.75 -3.97 10.98
CA HIS A 143 -15.19 -4.21 10.91
C HIS A 143 -15.70 -3.96 9.49
N ALA A 144 -16.65 -4.80 9.04
CA ALA A 144 -17.15 -4.74 7.66
C ALA A 144 -17.73 -3.37 7.28
N ASP A 145 -18.46 -2.72 8.20
CA ASP A 145 -19.03 -1.39 7.96
C ASP A 145 -17.94 -0.33 7.76
N MET A 146 -16.88 -0.37 8.59
CA MET A 146 -15.73 0.51 8.43
C MET A 146 -15.01 0.27 7.10
N ALA A 147 -14.78 -1.00 6.75
CA ALA A 147 -14.11 -1.33 5.49
C ALA A 147 -14.95 -0.88 4.29
N ARG A 148 -16.28 -1.07 4.35
CA ARG A 148 -17.22 -0.59 3.33
C ARG A 148 -17.12 0.93 3.15
N ASP A 149 -17.17 1.68 4.24
CA ASP A 149 -17.23 3.14 4.22
C ASP A 149 -15.89 3.79 3.88
N ARG A 150 -14.77 3.16 4.24
CA ARG A 150 -13.45 3.77 4.10
C ARG A 150 -12.58 3.17 3.00
N PHE A 151 -12.61 1.84 2.83
CA PHE A 151 -11.80 1.20 1.80
C PHE A 151 -12.52 1.12 0.47
N TYR A 152 -13.86 1.03 0.48
CA TYR A 152 -14.65 0.69 -0.71
C TYR A 152 -15.82 1.66 -0.95
N ASN A 153 -15.74 2.90 -0.45
CA ASN A 153 -16.81 3.90 -0.47
C ASN A 153 -17.36 4.25 -1.87
N ASP A 154 -16.59 3.98 -2.93
CA ASP A 154 -16.96 4.24 -4.34
C ASP A 154 -17.04 2.95 -5.18
N CYS A 155 -16.94 1.78 -4.55
CA CYS A 155 -17.04 0.49 -5.23
C CYS A 155 -18.49 0.02 -5.37
N SER A 156 -18.75 -0.85 -6.34
CA SER A 156 -20.07 -1.48 -6.47
C SER A 156 -20.37 -2.39 -5.27
N PRO A 157 -21.65 -2.59 -4.89
CA PRO A 157 -22.01 -3.49 -3.78
C PRO A 157 -21.42 -4.90 -3.96
N GLU A 158 -21.41 -5.42 -5.18
CA GLU A 158 -20.87 -6.74 -5.52
C GLU A 158 -19.36 -6.80 -5.27
N ASP A 159 -18.62 -5.74 -5.63
CA ASP A 159 -17.19 -5.64 -5.40
C ASP A 159 -16.87 -5.52 -3.91
N VAL A 160 -17.68 -4.75 -3.19
CA VAL A 160 -17.55 -4.61 -1.73
C VAL A 160 -17.73 -5.96 -1.04
N ASP A 161 -18.81 -6.69 -1.35
CA ASP A 161 -19.10 -7.99 -0.73
C ASP A 161 -18.01 -9.02 -1.07
N TRP A 162 -17.52 -9.01 -2.32
CA TRP A 162 -16.39 -9.84 -2.74
C TRP A 162 -15.11 -9.51 -1.96
N ALA A 163 -14.76 -8.23 -1.87
CA ALA A 163 -13.54 -7.77 -1.19
C ALA A 163 -13.59 -8.03 0.32
N LEU A 164 -14.74 -7.79 0.98
CA LEU A 164 -14.94 -8.09 2.39
C LEU A 164 -14.72 -9.57 2.73
N GLY A 165 -15.10 -10.46 1.81
CA GLY A 165 -14.87 -11.91 1.96
C GLY A 165 -13.39 -12.32 1.85
N LEU A 166 -12.50 -11.43 1.38
CA LEU A 166 -11.08 -11.68 1.19
C LEU A 166 -10.18 -10.93 2.16
N LEU A 167 -10.74 -10.02 2.98
CA LEU A 167 -9.96 -9.33 4.00
C LEU A 167 -9.49 -10.32 5.07
N VAL A 168 -8.26 -10.13 5.53
CA VAL A 168 -7.61 -10.96 6.54
C VAL A 168 -7.13 -10.11 7.72
N PRO A 169 -6.84 -10.71 8.89
CA PRO A 169 -6.21 -9.99 9.99
C PRO A 169 -4.90 -9.34 9.55
N GLN A 170 -4.69 -8.08 9.91
CA GLN A 170 -3.47 -7.33 9.65
C GLN A 170 -2.51 -7.46 10.84
N PRO A 171 -1.29 -8.03 10.66
CA PRO A 171 -0.28 -8.01 11.70
C PRO A 171 0.01 -6.59 12.19
N THR A 172 0.18 -6.39 13.49
CA THR A 172 0.46 -5.07 14.08
C THR A 172 1.92 -4.65 13.92
N GLY A 173 2.85 -5.60 13.89
CA GLY A 173 4.29 -5.32 13.83
C GLY A 173 4.71 -4.35 12.71
N PRO A 174 4.21 -4.49 11.47
CA PRO A 174 4.52 -3.56 10.39
C PRO A 174 4.09 -2.10 10.63
N LEU A 175 3.20 -1.85 11.59
CA LEU A 175 2.69 -0.52 11.94
C LEU A 175 3.54 0.18 13.01
N MET A 176 4.43 -0.56 13.69
CA MET A 176 5.05 -0.10 14.93
C MET A 176 6.43 0.52 14.74
N GLY A 177 7.18 0.09 13.76
CA GLY A 177 8.55 0.55 13.53
C GLY A 177 8.64 1.85 12.74
N PRO A 178 9.62 2.73 13.06
CA PRO A 178 9.90 3.90 12.24
C PRO A 178 10.55 3.49 10.91
N LEU A 179 10.39 4.34 9.87
CA LEU A 179 11.10 4.18 8.63
C LEU A 179 12.57 4.60 8.79
N GLU A 180 13.48 3.70 8.41
CA GLU A 180 14.91 3.95 8.37
C GLU A 180 15.35 4.16 6.92
N ILE A 181 15.10 5.34 6.38
CA ILE A 181 15.38 5.71 4.99
C ILE A 181 16.35 6.90 4.92
N THR A 182 17.21 6.91 3.89
CA THR A 182 18.25 7.90 3.71
C THR A 182 18.13 8.61 2.36
N LYS A 183 18.75 9.81 2.26
CA LYS A 183 18.87 10.53 0.98
C LYS A 183 19.76 9.78 -0.02
N ALA A 184 20.73 9.01 0.49
CA ALA A 184 21.72 8.31 -0.32
C ALA A 184 21.14 7.11 -1.09
N ASN A 185 20.15 6.43 -0.51
CA ASN A 185 19.52 5.24 -1.09
C ASN A 185 18.08 5.55 -1.54
N PHE A 186 17.13 5.51 -0.65
CA PHE A 186 15.73 5.82 -0.95
C PHE A 186 15.56 7.18 -1.65
N GLY A 187 16.28 8.20 -1.17
CA GLY A 187 16.14 9.58 -1.65
C GLY A 187 16.52 9.80 -3.11
N ARG A 188 17.30 8.92 -3.74
CA ARG A 188 17.70 9.00 -5.14
C ARG A 188 16.72 8.37 -6.11
N ILE A 189 15.76 7.56 -5.61
CA ILE A 189 14.79 6.87 -6.46
C ILE A 189 13.69 7.88 -6.85
N PRO A 190 13.36 7.99 -8.15
CA PRO A 190 12.20 8.75 -8.60
C PRO A 190 10.92 8.28 -7.92
N ARG A 191 10.08 9.22 -7.48
CA ARG A 191 8.81 8.93 -6.81
C ARG A 191 7.65 9.54 -7.58
N VAL A 192 6.58 8.78 -7.69
CA VAL A 192 5.27 9.22 -8.21
C VAL A 192 4.24 8.97 -7.12
N TYR A 193 3.33 9.93 -6.95
CA TYR A 193 2.17 9.75 -6.08
C TYR A 193 0.91 9.73 -6.94
N ILE A 194 0.06 8.72 -6.77
CA ILE A 194 -1.27 8.64 -7.37
C ILE A 194 -2.27 8.90 -6.23
N GLU A 195 -2.80 10.13 -6.18
CA GLU A 195 -3.76 10.52 -5.16
C GLU A 195 -5.18 10.09 -5.52
N CYS A 196 -5.95 9.67 -4.52
CA CYS A 196 -7.37 9.33 -4.64
C CYS A 196 -8.20 10.45 -3.98
N LEU A 197 -8.95 11.19 -4.80
CA LEU A 197 -9.60 12.45 -4.37
C LEU A 197 -10.81 12.25 -3.46
N GLN A 198 -11.40 11.04 -3.42
CA GLN A 198 -12.55 10.68 -2.59
C GLN A 198 -12.19 9.67 -1.49
N ASP A 199 -10.90 9.50 -1.21
CA ASP A 199 -10.40 8.55 -0.22
C ASP A 199 -10.87 8.89 1.19
N GLN A 200 -11.42 7.89 1.88
CA GLN A 200 -11.91 7.98 3.26
C GLN A 200 -10.99 7.25 4.27
N ALA A 201 -9.96 6.54 3.79
CA ALA A 201 -8.97 5.85 4.61
C ALA A 201 -7.69 6.67 4.78
N VAL A 202 -7.07 7.10 3.68
CA VAL A 202 -5.97 8.06 3.64
C VAL A 202 -6.51 9.34 3.04
N LEU A 203 -7.03 10.23 3.88
CA LEU A 203 -7.75 11.43 3.43
C LEU A 203 -6.92 12.27 2.46
N PRO A 204 -7.56 12.93 1.45
CA PRO A 204 -6.84 13.71 0.42
C PRO A 204 -5.89 14.77 0.99
N GLU A 205 -6.26 15.42 2.10
CA GLU A 205 -5.39 16.37 2.80
C GLU A 205 -4.16 15.73 3.41
N MET A 206 -4.25 14.46 3.87
CA MET A 206 -3.08 13.72 4.36
C MET A 206 -2.18 13.31 3.21
N GLN A 207 -2.74 12.82 2.11
CA GLN A 207 -1.99 12.49 0.91
C GLN A 207 -1.18 13.72 0.46
N LYS A 208 -1.83 14.89 0.39
CA LYS A 208 -1.20 16.18 0.04
C LYS A 208 -0.09 16.58 1.00
N ALA A 209 -0.29 16.42 2.30
CA ALA A 209 0.72 16.72 3.30
C ALA A 209 1.95 15.80 3.15
N MET A 210 1.74 14.50 2.90
CA MET A 210 2.82 13.53 2.73
C MET A 210 3.68 13.82 1.49
N TYR A 211 3.07 13.99 0.30
CA TYR A 211 3.88 14.27 -0.89
C TYR A 211 4.43 15.70 -0.94
N ALA A 212 3.90 16.64 -0.15
CA ALA A 212 4.52 17.95 0.05
C ALA A 212 5.76 17.86 0.95
N ALA A 213 5.71 17.05 2.01
CA ALA A 213 6.85 16.81 2.91
C ALA A 213 7.94 15.95 2.27
N MET A 214 7.55 14.99 1.43
CA MET A 214 8.41 14.08 0.69
C MET A 214 8.17 14.22 -0.82
N PRO A 215 8.76 15.26 -1.48
CA PRO A 215 8.41 15.63 -2.85
C PRO A 215 8.54 14.47 -3.85
N CYS A 216 7.50 14.32 -4.66
CA CYS A 216 7.44 13.39 -5.76
C CYS A 216 7.75 14.10 -7.08
N GLN A 217 8.32 13.38 -8.05
CA GLN A 217 8.60 13.88 -9.39
C GLN A 217 7.30 14.19 -10.14
N GLN A 218 6.26 13.42 -9.86
CA GLN A 218 4.92 13.57 -10.46
C GLN A 218 3.85 13.23 -9.43
N VAL A 219 2.72 13.92 -9.52
CA VAL A 219 1.49 13.59 -8.80
C VAL A 219 0.40 13.41 -9.85
N LEU A 220 -0.24 12.24 -9.85
CA LEU A 220 -1.42 11.91 -10.66
C LEU A 220 -2.64 11.88 -9.76
N SER A 221 -3.83 12.17 -10.31
CA SER A 221 -5.06 12.26 -9.52
C SER A 221 -6.13 11.36 -10.11
N LEU A 222 -6.67 10.45 -9.29
CA LEU A 222 -7.84 9.65 -9.60
C LEU A 222 -9.05 10.17 -8.80
N ASN A 223 -10.16 10.39 -9.47
CA ASN A 223 -11.40 10.77 -8.80
C ASN A 223 -12.12 9.52 -8.24
N THR A 224 -11.46 8.85 -7.29
CA THR A 224 -11.87 7.58 -6.69
C THR A 224 -11.74 7.60 -5.18
N GLY A 225 -12.36 6.62 -4.52
CA GLY A 225 -12.08 6.24 -3.14
C GLY A 225 -10.74 5.53 -2.98
N HIS A 226 -10.57 4.86 -1.84
CA HIS A 226 -9.30 4.25 -1.42
C HIS A 226 -8.85 3.07 -2.29
N SER A 227 -9.76 2.42 -3.01
CA SER A 227 -9.51 1.16 -3.74
C SER A 227 -9.73 1.29 -5.26
N PRO A 228 -8.94 2.15 -5.96
CA PRO A 228 -9.11 2.38 -7.40
C PRO A 228 -8.85 1.13 -8.25
N PHE A 229 -8.15 0.14 -7.73
CA PHE A 229 -7.97 -1.16 -8.38
C PHE A 229 -9.29 -1.95 -8.54
N LEU A 230 -10.35 -1.58 -7.78
CA LEU A 230 -11.71 -2.11 -7.92
C LEU A 230 -12.62 -1.09 -8.60
N SER A 231 -12.68 0.14 -8.11
CA SER A 231 -13.66 1.14 -8.57
C SER A 231 -13.32 1.75 -9.93
N ASN A 232 -12.01 1.90 -10.24
CA ASN A 232 -11.54 2.43 -11.53
C ASN A 232 -10.25 1.75 -12.00
N PRO A 233 -10.23 0.42 -12.21
CA PRO A 233 -9.03 -0.31 -12.61
C PRO A 233 -8.42 0.17 -13.92
N ARG A 234 -9.27 0.68 -14.86
CA ARG A 234 -8.80 1.21 -16.13
C ARG A 234 -8.00 2.50 -15.92
N GLY A 235 -8.53 3.48 -15.19
CA GLY A 235 -7.83 4.73 -14.92
C GLY A 235 -6.49 4.48 -14.21
N LEU A 236 -6.48 3.58 -13.21
CA LEU A 236 -5.25 3.18 -12.53
C LEU A 236 -4.27 2.48 -13.48
N GLY A 237 -4.75 1.58 -14.34
CA GLY A 237 -3.92 0.91 -15.34
C GLY A 237 -3.29 1.89 -16.33
N ASP A 238 -4.07 2.85 -16.82
CA ASP A 238 -3.60 3.90 -17.74
C ASP A 238 -2.54 4.79 -17.07
N ASP A 239 -2.74 5.19 -15.79
CA ASP A 239 -1.77 5.95 -15.01
C ASP A 239 -0.45 5.17 -14.86
N LEU A 240 -0.51 3.90 -14.47
CA LEU A 240 0.70 3.06 -14.33
C LEU A 240 1.44 2.88 -15.67
N LEU A 241 0.70 2.69 -16.76
CA LEU A 241 1.28 2.56 -18.11
C LEU A 241 1.94 3.87 -18.59
N SER A 242 1.47 5.03 -18.12
CA SER A 242 2.04 6.33 -18.48
C SER A 242 3.44 6.57 -17.91
N LEU A 243 3.87 5.75 -16.95
CA LEU A 243 5.15 5.87 -16.26
C LEU A 243 6.31 5.14 -16.98
N VAL A 244 6.05 4.41 -18.09
CA VAL A 244 7.02 3.52 -18.73
C VAL A 244 7.01 3.61 -20.26
#